data_0f523d701dfdd1d479606466dcb77059
#
_entry.id   0f523d701dfdd1d479606466dcb77059
#
_cell.length_a   1.000
_cell.length_b   1.000
_cell.length_c   1.000
_cell.angle_alpha   90.00
_cell.angle_beta   90.00
_cell.angle_gamma   90.00
#
_symmetry.space_group_name_H-M   'P 1'
#
loop_
_entity.id
_entity.type
_entity.pdbx_description
1 polymer ?
#
loop_
_entity_poly.entity_id
_entity_poly.type
_entity_poly.pdbx_seq_one_letter_code
_entity_poly.pdbx_strand_id
1 'polypeptide(L)'
;VLAHEHDIASAVHECYRWVREGWSVVAVVSAIGDTTDRLVAASEAYGHAPSPHAAAALISTGESVSASHLWLGCDRAGIDAVAVDPREIGLRVAGTACDATPVGVDARVVRGFCAQHDVVIVPGFFGIDDRGRIALLGRGGSDLTAVLVAEALGARCRLLKDVAGLYERDPARPGPFARRYASITFADADRLDGAILQRKALRHAARHDWPFEVAALHRDDATRVGAETTEFSIDDRAQRLRVALLGFGVVGRGVWHHLSAARGGFEVVGVSVRSPKRHADAIAPRLLARDALALAAERSSDVVVETIGGIDVARSAVAGALARGADVVTANKALIAGHGLELAAIARDSGARLVYSAAVGGAAPILERATQLRPSGVVRVEAVLNGTTNFMLSAQASGASFDDALAEAQALGFAESDPTADIDGSDAADKLRLVCRAAFGADPSRIKVSGLARGVEVSTGDRLVARAAWSGGDLVASVGVERLEPGHALLDAHGVWNLACFETADGARAVVRGKGAGRFPTAESIFSDLLDMRRARSAVRGKAVSLVGGAS
;
A
#
# COMPACT_ATOMS: atom_id res chain seq x y z
N VAL A 1 1.31 17.26 -5.49
CA VAL A 1 0.97 15.84 -5.58
C VAL A 1 -0.51 15.63 -5.44
N LEU A 2 -1.14 16.23 -4.43
CA LEU A 2 -2.60 16.21 -4.25
C LEU A 2 -3.23 17.41 -4.99
N ALA A 3 -3.24 17.38 -6.32
CA ALA A 3 -3.87 18.42 -7.11
C ALA A 3 -5.40 18.31 -7.10
N HIS A 4 -5.92 17.10 -6.94
CA HIS A 4 -7.34 16.79 -6.94
C HIS A 4 -7.67 15.70 -5.92
N GLU A 5 -8.95 15.58 -5.51
CA GLU A 5 -9.40 14.54 -4.60
C GLU A 5 -9.13 13.11 -5.12
N HIS A 6 -9.12 12.90 -6.44
CA HIS A 6 -8.82 11.58 -7.01
C HIS A 6 -7.35 11.16 -6.86
N ASP A 7 -6.44 12.09 -6.55
CA ASP A 7 -5.03 11.77 -6.27
C ASP A 7 -4.86 11.07 -4.90
N ILE A 8 -5.88 11.15 -4.03
CA ILE A 8 -5.89 10.44 -2.74
C ILE A 8 -5.68 8.94 -2.92
N ALA A 9 -6.30 8.32 -3.93
CA ALA A 9 -6.11 6.89 -4.20
C ALA A 9 -4.62 6.56 -4.48
N SER A 10 -3.92 7.44 -5.19
CA SER A 10 -2.49 7.30 -5.47
C SER A 10 -1.61 7.47 -4.22
N ALA A 11 -2.00 8.40 -3.33
CA ALA A 11 -1.31 8.59 -2.04
C ALA A 11 -1.54 7.42 -1.09
N VAL A 12 -2.76 6.87 -1.03
CA VAL A 12 -3.07 5.63 -0.29
C VAL A 12 -2.19 4.49 -0.77
N HIS A 13 -2.09 4.33 -2.10
CA HIS A 13 -1.25 3.29 -2.68
C HIS A 13 0.24 3.47 -2.33
N GLU A 14 0.76 4.70 -2.33
CA GLU A 14 2.15 4.96 -1.92
C GLU A 14 2.38 4.59 -0.44
N CYS A 15 1.42 4.86 0.46
CA CYS A 15 1.48 4.39 1.84
C CYS A 15 1.46 2.86 1.91
N TYR A 16 0.52 2.22 1.22
CA TYR A 16 0.37 0.76 1.21
C TYR A 16 1.64 0.03 0.75
N ARG A 17 2.27 0.56 -0.28
CA ARG A 17 3.52 0.04 -0.81
C ARG A 17 4.60 -0.12 0.27
N TRP A 18 4.81 0.91 1.10
CA TRP A 18 5.81 0.88 2.17
C TRP A 18 5.40 -0.01 3.33
N VAL A 19 4.10 -0.04 3.66
CA VAL A 19 3.54 -0.97 4.66
C VAL A 19 3.80 -2.43 4.25
N ARG A 20 3.60 -2.78 2.97
CA ARG A 20 3.93 -4.12 2.44
C ARG A 20 5.41 -4.49 2.61
N GLU A 21 6.29 -3.52 2.49
CA GLU A 21 7.73 -3.72 2.71
C GLU A 21 8.10 -3.82 4.21
N GLY A 22 7.13 -3.66 5.11
CA GLY A 22 7.31 -3.76 6.56
C GLY A 22 7.73 -2.45 7.23
N TRP A 23 7.54 -1.30 6.56
CA TRP A 23 7.79 0.02 7.13
C TRP A 23 6.54 0.55 7.84
N SER A 24 6.74 1.23 8.96
CA SER A 24 5.75 2.17 9.49
C SER A 24 5.87 3.49 8.73
N VAL A 25 4.75 4.05 8.30
CA VAL A 25 4.73 5.24 7.44
C VAL A 25 4.22 6.45 8.21
N VAL A 26 4.96 7.55 8.16
CA VAL A 26 4.44 8.87 8.58
C VAL A 26 4.18 9.69 7.32
N ALA A 27 2.91 9.88 6.98
CA ALA A 27 2.47 10.61 5.80
C ALA A 27 2.17 12.07 6.14
N VAL A 28 3.09 12.98 5.78
CA VAL A 28 2.85 14.42 5.93
C VAL A 28 2.13 14.94 4.69
N VAL A 29 0.96 15.53 4.87
CA VAL A 29 0.12 16.02 3.77
C VAL A 29 0.04 17.53 3.72
N SER A 30 -0.11 18.06 2.49
CA SER A 30 -0.45 19.45 2.21
C SER A 30 -1.91 19.56 1.76
N ALA A 31 -2.45 20.76 1.76
CA ALA A 31 -3.79 21.03 1.26
C ALA A 31 -3.96 20.58 -0.21
N ILE A 32 -5.15 20.12 -0.57
CA ILE A 32 -5.48 19.65 -1.93
C ILE A 32 -5.67 20.85 -2.86
N GLY A 33 -4.98 20.82 -4.01
CA GLY A 33 -5.15 21.79 -5.10
C GLY A 33 -4.88 23.22 -4.68
N ASP A 34 -5.83 24.11 -4.92
CA ASP A 34 -5.80 25.53 -4.62
C ASP A 34 -6.41 25.91 -3.25
N THR A 35 -6.69 24.92 -2.40
CA THR A 35 -7.39 25.12 -1.13
C THR A 35 -6.71 26.15 -0.24
N THR A 36 -5.37 26.13 -0.15
CA THR A 36 -4.62 27.13 0.64
C THR A 36 -4.87 28.54 0.13
N ASP A 37 -4.81 28.78 -1.19
CA ASP A 37 -5.03 30.10 -1.79
C ASP A 37 -6.46 30.56 -1.57
N ARG A 38 -7.45 29.67 -1.66
CA ARG A 38 -8.86 29.97 -1.37
C ARG A 38 -9.09 30.35 0.09
N LEU A 39 -8.43 29.66 1.03
CA LEU A 39 -8.53 29.96 2.46
C LEU A 39 -7.84 31.27 2.81
N VAL A 40 -6.71 31.60 2.15
CA VAL A 40 -6.07 32.92 2.25
C VAL A 40 -7.03 34.02 1.79
N ALA A 41 -7.58 33.90 0.58
CA ALA A 41 -8.55 34.86 0.05
C ALA A 41 -9.79 34.97 0.95
N ALA A 42 -10.30 33.86 1.49
CA ALA A 42 -11.40 33.88 2.44
C ALA A 42 -11.05 34.61 3.73
N SER A 43 -9.83 34.50 4.25
CA SER A 43 -9.39 35.22 5.45
C SER A 43 -9.34 36.74 5.21
N GLU A 44 -8.92 37.15 4.03
CA GLU A 44 -8.84 38.56 3.63
C GLU A 44 -10.24 39.20 3.42
N ALA A 45 -11.25 38.40 3.02
CA ALA A 45 -12.62 38.86 2.78
C ALA A 45 -13.34 39.31 4.06
N TYR A 46 -12.87 39.00 5.25
CA TYR A 46 -13.43 39.46 6.52
C TYR A 46 -13.13 40.95 6.83
N GLY A 47 -12.47 41.66 5.92
CA GLY A 47 -12.21 43.10 6.06
C GLY A 47 -10.88 43.43 6.74
N HIS A 48 -10.75 44.60 7.38
CA HIS A 48 -9.49 45.10 7.92
C HIS A 48 -8.66 44.08 8.63
N ALA A 49 -7.42 43.89 8.18
CA ALA A 49 -6.38 42.98 8.60
C ALA A 49 -6.80 41.97 9.74
N PRO A 50 -7.21 40.77 9.41
CA PRO A 50 -7.65 39.81 10.42
C PRO A 50 -6.49 39.54 11.39
N SER A 51 -6.78 39.12 12.63
CA SER A 51 -5.76 38.66 13.53
C SER A 51 -4.90 37.58 12.84
N PRO A 52 -3.56 37.71 12.76
CA PRO A 52 -2.72 36.74 12.07
C PRO A 52 -2.90 35.30 12.54
N HIS A 53 -3.20 35.09 13.83
CA HIS A 53 -3.49 33.75 14.35
C HIS A 53 -4.89 33.24 13.95
N ALA A 54 -5.88 34.13 13.78
CA ALA A 54 -7.19 33.74 13.26
C ALA A 54 -7.09 33.32 11.79
N ALA A 55 -6.33 34.07 10.99
CA ALA A 55 -6.03 33.70 9.60
C ALA A 55 -5.26 32.37 9.54
N ALA A 56 -4.22 32.19 10.37
CA ALA A 56 -3.47 30.95 10.44
C ALA A 56 -4.34 29.74 10.82
N ALA A 57 -5.27 29.92 11.76
CA ALA A 57 -6.21 28.87 12.16
C ALA A 57 -7.14 28.47 11.00
N LEU A 58 -7.68 29.44 10.24
CA LEU A 58 -8.49 29.14 9.07
C LEU A 58 -7.68 28.42 7.99
N ILE A 59 -6.50 28.95 7.64
CA ILE A 59 -5.68 28.42 6.55
C ILE A 59 -5.22 27.00 6.85
N SER A 60 -4.86 26.67 8.12
CA SER A 60 -4.41 25.32 8.53
C SER A 60 -5.48 24.23 8.35
N THR A 61 -6.76 24.60 8.22
CA THR A 61 -7.84 23.60 8.02
C THR A 61 -7.70 22.86 6.69
N GLY A 62 -7.04 23.45 5.69
CA GLY A 62 -6.81 22.81 4.39
C GLY A 62 -6.02 21.51 4.50
N GLU A 63 -4.97 21.50 5.30
CA GLU A 63 -4.16 20.32 5.56
C GLU A 63 -4.90 19.27 6.41
N SER A 64 -5.71 19.73 7.38
CA SER A 64 -6.52 18.84 8.21
C SER A 64 -7.59 18.12 7.38
N VAL A 65 -8.21 18.80 6.41
CA VAL A 65 -9.13 18.19 5.44
C VAL A 65 -8.41 17.14 4.60
N SER A 66 -7.22 17.45 4.07
CA SER A 66 -6.42 16.51 3.29
C SER A 66 -6.03 15.26 4.10
N ALA A 67 -5.65 15.43 5.37
CA ALA A 67 -5.34 14.33 6.26
C ALA A 67 -6.55 13.41 6.49
N SER A 68 -7.74 13.99 6.67
CA SER A 68 -8.98 13.24 6.82
C SER A 68 -9.35 12.46 5.55
N HIS A 69 -9.17 13.07 4.36
CA HIS A 69 -9.38 12.38 3.09
C HIS A 69 -8.41 11.20 2.91
N LEU A 70 -7.13 11.36 3.23
CA LEU A 70 -6.16 10.27 3.15
C LEU A 70 -6.50 9.15 4.15
N TRP A 71 -6.92 9.49 5.36
CA TRP A 71 -7.35 8.51 6.35
C TRP A 71 -8.56 7.69 5.88
N LEU A 72 -9.61 8.37 5.39
CA LEU A 72 -10.77 7.69 4.78
C LEU A 72 -10.37 6.80 3.59
N GLY A 73 -9.40 7.26 2.79
CA GLY A 73 -8.85 6.48 1.69
C GLY A 73 -8.12 5.22 2.17
N CYS A 74 -7.29 5.32 3.21
CA CYS A 74 -6.60 4.18 3.85
C CYS A 74 -7.62 3.20 4.46
N ASP A 75 -8.62 3.70 5.20
CA ASP A 75 -9.67 2.84 5.76
C ASP A 75 -10.44 2.08 4.67
N ARG A 76 -10.81 2.76 3.58
CA ARG A 76 -11.44 2.12 2.42
C ARG A 76 -10.55 1.05 1.78
N ALA A 77 -9.25 1.29 1.71
CA ALA A 77 -8.27 0.34 1.18
C ALA A 77 -7.97 -0.81 2.16
N GLY A 78 -8.38 -0.69 3.41
CA GLY A 78 -8.15 -1.70 4.45
C GLY A 78 -6.80 -1.59 5.13
N ILE A 79 -6.17 -0.42 5.08
CA ILE A 79 -4.90 -0.11 5.72
C ILE A 79 -5.18 0.51 7.10
N ASP A 80 -4.46 0.05 8.12
CA ASP A 80 -4.58 0.62 9.45
C ASP A 80 -3.86 1.97 9.51
N ALA A 81 -4.64 3.04 9.64
CA ALA A 81 -4.15 4.41 9.62
C ALA A 81 -4.84 5.28 10.66
N VAL A 82 -4.15 6.32 11.10
CA VAL A 82 -4.68 7.36 11.98
C VAL A 82 -4.21 8.74 11.51
N ALA A 83 -5.11 9.73 11.54
CA ALA A 83 -4.72 11.13 11.39
C ALA A 83 -4.52 11.76 12.77
N VAL A 84 -3.38 12.44 12.98
CA VAL A 84 -3.00 13.04 14.26
C VAL A 84 -2.84 14.55 14.11
N ASP A 85 -3.34 15.31 15.09
CA ASP A 85 -3.15 16.76 15.13
C ASP A 85 -1.68 17.10 15.46
N PRO A 86 -1.06 18.13 14.84
CA PRO A 86 0.25 18.63 15.22
C PRO A 86 0.44 18.91 16.71
N ARG A 87 -0.65 19.22 17.45
CA ARG A 87 -0.63 19.36 18.92
C ARG A 87 -0.30 18.05 19.63
N GLU A 88 -0.89 16.96 19.17
CA GLU A 88 -0.73 15.63 19.78
C GLU A 88 0.72 15.15 19.67
N ILE A 89 1.38 15.42 18.55
CA ILE A 89 2.78 15.06 18.32
C ILE A 89 3.77 16.13 18.79
N GLY A 90 3.29 17.17 19.48
CA GLY A 90 4.14 18.23 20.01
C GLY A 90 4.92 19.00 18.93
N LEU A 91 4.36 19.22 17.74
CA LEU A 91 4.98 20.01 16.68
C LEU A 91 4.95 21.48 17.08
N ARG A 92 6.05 21.94 17.66
CA ARG A 92 6.21 23.30 18.19
C ARG A 92 6.91 24.19 17.19
N VAL A 93 6.45 25.45 17.14
CA VAL A 93 6.98 26.48 16.25
C VAL A 93 7.18 27.81 17.02
N ALA A 94 8.08 28.67 16.53
CA ALA A 94 8.34 29.99 17.07
C ALA A 94 8.40 31.04 15.95
N GLY A 95 8.02 32.27 16.25
CA GLY A 95 8.04 33.38 15.30
C GLY A 95 6.67 33.96 15.02
N THR A 96 6.43 34.45 13.80
CA THR A 96 5.17 35.08 13.42
C THR A 96 4.10 34.04 13.09
N ALA A 97 2.84 34.39 13.23
CA ALA A 97 1.73 33.48 12.99
C ALA A 97 1.65 32.91 11.56
N CYS A 98 2.14 33.64 10.56
CA CYS A 98 2.08 33.24 9.15
C CYS A 98 3.42 32.79 8.55
N ASP A 99 4.53 32.92 9.28
CA ASP A 99 5.87 32.54 8.83
C ASP A 99 6.74 32.16 10.04
N ALA A 100 6.35 31.08 10.72
CA ALA A 100 7.06 30.55 11.86
C ALA A 100 8.22 29.62 11.46
N THR A 101 9.09 29.35 12.42
CA THR A 101 10.20 28.40 12.31
C THR A 101 9.90 27.21 13.23
N PRO A 102 10.12 25.96 12.79
CA PRO A 102 9.95 24.79 13.65
C PRO A 102 10.97 24.79 14.79
N VAL A 103 10.52 24.40 15.98
CA VAL A 103 11.36 24.23 17.17
C VAL A 103 11.63 22.74 17.41
N GLY A 104 10.65 21.86 17.12
CA GLY A 104 10.79 20.42 17.26
C GLY A 104 9.44 19.70 17.29
N VAL A 105 9.55 18.37 17.33
CA VAL A 105 8.43 17.43 17.44
C VAL A 105 8.76 16.40 18.53
N ASP A 106 7.74 15.85 19.23
CA ASP A 106 7.97 14.78 20.19
C ASP A 106 8.06 13.42 19.47
N ALA A 107 9.30 12.99 19.21
CA ALA A 107 9.58 11.72 18.55
C ALA A 107 9.04 10.49 19.30
N ARG A 108 8.89 10.56 20.64
CA ARG A 108 8.35 9.44 21.43
C ARG A 108 6.87 9.25 21.16
N VAL A 109 6.13 10.34 21.11
CA VAL A 109 4.70 10.30 20.80
C VAL A 109 4.47 9.78 19.40
N VAL A 110 5.21 10.29 18.40
CA VAL A 110 5.08 9.80 17.01
C VAL A 110 5.40 8.31 16.90
N ARG A 111 6.48 7.83 17.56
CA ARG A 111 6.80 6.39 17.61
C ARG A 111 5.70 5.58 18.31
N GLY A 112 5.02 6.15 19.31
CA GLY A 112 3.87 5.53 19.97
C GLY A 112 2.72 5.28 19.00
N PHE A 113 2.39 6.25 18.14
CA PHE A 113 1.40 6.07 17.08
C PHE A 113 1.87 5.06 16.02
N CYS A 114 3.13 5.11 15.59
CA CYS A 114 3.70 4.14 14.65
C CYS A 114 3.72 2.69 15.19
N ALA A 115 3.75 2.50 16.47
CA ALA A 115 3.67 1.16 17.09
C ALA A 115 2.24 0.61 17.08
N GLN A 116 1.24 1.48 16.99
CA GLN A 116 -0.18 1.11 17.01
C GLN A 116 -0.80 1.07 15.62
N HIS A 117 -0.28 1.86 14.68
CA HIS A 117 -0.82 2.02 13.33
C HIS A 117 0.26 1.86 12.27
N ASP A 118 -0.11 1.31 11.12
CA ASP A 118 0.80 1.15 9.98
C ASP A 118 1.10 2.48 9.30
N VAL A 119 0.10 3.40 9.29
CA VAL A 119 0.22 4.74 8.69
C VAL A 119 -0.23 5.81 9.69
N VAL A 120 0.65 6.76 9.99
CA VAL A 120 0.36 7.95 10.80
C VAL A 120 0.31 9.16 9.86
N ILE A 121 -0.83 9.83 9.77
CA ILE A 121 -1.07 10.94 8.84
C ILE A 121 -0.98 12.25 9.62
N VAL A 122 -0.07 13.12 9.21
CA VAL A 122 0.19 14.40 9.87
C VAL A 122 -0.15 15.54 8.91
N PRO A 123 -1.08 16.45 9.28
CA PRO A 123 -1.23 17.72 8.56
C PRO A 123 0.08 18.50 8.61
N GLY A 124 0.65 18.84 7.46
CA GLY A 124 1.87 19.64 7.38
C GLY A 124 1.58 21.14 7.52
N PHE A 125 2.59 21.99 7.20
CA PHE A 125 2.46 23.42 7.03
C PHE A 125 2.24 24.25 8.30
N PHE A 126 1.77 23.71 9.42
CA PHE A 126 1.55 24.45 10.65
C PHE A 126 2.01 23.69 11.90
N GLY A 127 2.21 24.42 12.96
CA GLY A 127 2.50 23.91 14.30
C GLY A 127 1.91 24.81 15.37
N ILE A 128 2.31 24.61 16.60
CA ILE A 128 1.78 25.27 17.78
C ILE A 128 2.84 26.14 18.44
N ASP A 129 2.52 27.42 18.67
CA ASP A 129 3.40 28.34 19.38
C ASP A 129 3.44 28.07 20.91
N ASP A 130 4.26 28.80 21.64
CA ASP A 130 4.42 28.72 23.09
C ASP A 130 3.14 29.02 23.89
N ARG A 131 2.16 29.65 23.26
CA ARG A 131 0.84 29.99 23.83
C ARG A 131 -0.26 29.01 23.40
N GLY A 132 0.09 27.91 22.72
CA GLY A 132 -0.88 26.93 22.24
C GLY A 132 -1.67 27.36 20.99
N ARG A 133 -1.23 28.42 20.29
CA ARG A 133 -1.93 28.94 19.10
C ARG A 133 -1.30 28.37 17.84
N ILE A 134 -2.13 28.24 16.80
CA ILE A 134 -1.68 27.83 15.46
C ILE A 134 -0.79 28.91 14.85
N ALA A 135 0.35 28.50 14.28
CA ALA A 135 1.19 29.32 13.43
C ALA A 135 1.67 28.52 12.22
N LEU A 136 1.65 29.16 11.05
CA LEU A 136 2.01 28.56 9.76
C LEU A 136 3.52 28.62 9.57
N LEU A 137 4.10 27.61 8.93
CA LEU A 137 5.52 27.55 8.58
C LEU A 137 5.86 28.37 7.32
N GLY A 138 4.88 28.98 6.71
CA GLY A 138 5.02 29.73 5.47
C GLY A 138 5.20 28.84 4.25
N ARG A 139 5.55 29.42 3.10
CA ARG A 139 5.67 28.69 1.83
C ARG A 139 6.64 27.51 1.95
N GLY A 140 6.18 26.32 1.57
CA GLY A 140 6.92 25.06 1.68
C GLY A 140 6.90 24.43 3.07
N GLY A 141 5.99 24.84 3.93
CA GLY A 141 5.89 24.36 5.30
C GLY A 141 5.63 22.86 5.43
N SER A 142 4.90 22.25 4.50
CA SER A 142 4.67 20.78 4.53
C SER A 142 5.94 19.98 4.23
N ASP A 143 6.77 20.41 3.26
CA ASP A 143 8.08 19.80 3.01
C ASP A 143 8.98 19.93 4.25
N LEU A 144 8.97 21.10 4.89
CA LEU A 144 9.74 21.36 6.11
C LEU A 144 9.25 20.48 7.28
N THR A 145 7.93 20.31 7.44
CA THR A 145 7.35 19.39 8.43
C THR A 145 7.82 17.96 8.18
N ALA A 146 7.81 17.49 6.93
CA ALA A 146 8.25 16.14 6.59
C ALA A 146 9.73 15.90 6.94
N VAL A 147 10.62 16.84 6.60
CA VAL A 147 12.06 16.74 6.93
C VAL A 147 12.27 16.76 8.45
N LEU A 148 11.59 17.66 9.18
CA LEU A 148 11.70 17.76 10.64
C LEU A 148 11.24 16.47 11.35
N VAL A 149 10.10 15.90 10.93
CA VAL A 149 9.59 14.66 11.51
C VAL A 149 10.54 13.50 11.21
N ALA A 150 11.04 13.41 9.97
CA ALA A 150 12.00 12.37 9.59
C ALA A 150 13.29 12.45 10.39
N GLU A 151 13.86 13.64 10.57
CA GLU A 151 15.05 13.89 11.39
C GLU A 151 14.79 13.45 12.84
N ALA A 152 13.70 13.89 13.46
CA ALA A 152 13.38 13.55 14.84
C ALA A 152 13.22 12.04 15.08
N LEU A 153 12.72 11.32 14.08
CA LEU A 153 12.52 9.86 14.12
C LEU A 153 13.79 9.07 13.76
N GLY A 154 14.78 9.68 13.13
CA GLY A 154 15.88 8.96 12.48
C GLY A 154 15.38 8.18 11.26
N ALA A 155 14.38 8.70 10.55
CA ALA A 155 13.66 8.00 9.48
C ALA A 155 14.09 8.46 8.09
N ARG A 156 13.92 7.57 7.10
CA ARG A 156 14.06 7.94 5.68
C ARG A 156 13.00 8.99 5.32
N CYS A 157 13.39 10.06 4.63
CA CYS A 157 12.49 11.10 4.17
C CYS A 157 12.32 11.05 2.65
N ARG A 158 11.09 11.07 2.16
CA ARG A 158 10.77 11.06 0.74
C ARG A 158 9.73 12.14 0.43
N LEU A 159 10.15 13.21 -0.25
CA LEU A 159 9.27 14.28 -0.70
C LEU A 159 8.67 13.92 -2.06
N LEU A 160 7.37 13.75 -2.10
CA LEU A 160 6.64 13.41 -3.32
C LEU A 160 6.26 14.68 -4.08
N LYS A 161 6.55 14.71 -5.37
CA LYS A 161 6.29 15.82 -6.28
C LYS A 161 5.56 15.34 -7.54
N ASP A 162 5.18 16.24 -8.40
CA ASP A 162 4.61 15.98 -9.73
C ASP A 162 5.64 15.50 -10.76
N VAL A 163 6.93 15.56 -10.41
CA VAL A 163 8.06 15.10 -11.21
C VAL A 163 8.88 14.04 -10.47
N ALA A 164 9.52 13.15 -11.21
CA ALA A 164 10.22 11.96 -10.67
C ALA A 164 11.55 12.26 -9.96
N GLY A 165 11.85 13.52 -9.69
CA GLY A 165 13.09 13.94 -9.04
C GLY A 165 13.50 15.35 -9.46
N LEU A 166 14.76 15.69 -9.26
CA LEU A 166 15.35 16.94 -9.70
C LEU A 166 16.02 16.76 -11.06
N TYR A 167 15.87 17.76 -11.93
CA TYR A 167 16.38 17.77 -13.28
C TYR A 167 17.31 18.95 -13.51
N GLU A 168 18.25 18.83 -14.46
CA GLU A 168 19.14 19.93 -14.84
C GLU A 168 18.40 21.14 -15.43
N ARG A 169 17.17 20.92 -15.90
CA ARG A 169 16.23 21.91 -16.41
C ARG A 169 14.81 21.36 -16.32
N ASP A 170 13.82 22.22 -16.40
CA ASP A 170 12.42 21.83 -16.35
C ASP A 170 12.07 20.82 -17.49
N PRO A 171 11.69 19.57 -17.15
CA PRO A 171 11.38 18.56 -18.15
C PRO A 171 10.09 18.85 -18.94
N ALA A 172 9.23 19.75 -18.47
CA ALA A 172 8.01 20.16 -19.17
C ALA A 172 8.27 21.21 -20.27
N ARG A 173 9.44 21.88 -20.25
CA ARG A 173 9.79 22.88 -21.25
C ARG A 173 10.28 22.24 -22.56
N PRO A 174 9.88 22.76 -23.75
CA PRO A 174 10.41 22.33 -25.03
C PRO A 174 11.94 22.44 -25.08
N GLY A 175 12.61 21.48 -25.71
CA GLY A 175 14.05 21.52 -25.87
C GLY A 175 14.69 20.12 -25.80
N PRO A 176 16.05 20.02 -25.65
CA PRO A 176 16.74 18.74 -25.49
C PRO A 176 16.23 17.96 -24.28
N PHE A 177 16.44 16.65 -24.26
CA PHE A 177 16.05 15.80 -23.11
C PHE A 177 16.66 16.32 -21.81
N ALA A 178 15.80 16.54 -20.80
CA ALA A 178 16.24 16.98 -19.47
C ALA A 178 16.73 15.76 -18.67
N ARG A 179 18.01 15.76 -18.29
CA ARG A 179 18.58 14.68 -17.47
C ARG A 179 18.17 14.85 -16.03
N ARG A 180 17.77 13.76 -15.39
CA ARG A 180 17.44 13.70 -13.97
C ARG A 180 18.72 13.43 -13.16
N TYR A 181 18.84 14.05 -12.00
CA TYR A 181 19.88 13.71 -11.04
C TYR A 181 19.52 12.39 -10.32
N ALA A 182 20.43 11.45 -10.26
CA ALA A 182 20.36 10.30 -9.36
C ALA A 182 20.66 10.73 -7.92
N SER A 183 21.70 11.55 -7.76
CA SER A 183 22.11 12.17 -6.50
C SER A 183 22.53 13.62 -6.73
N ILE A 184 22.37 14.46 -5.70
CA ILE A 184 22.77 15.86 -5.74
C ILE A 184 23.18 16.33 -4.36
N THR A 185 24.25 17.15 -4.27
CA THR A 185 24.65 17.77 -3.02
C THR A 185 23.63 18.83 -2.58
N PHE A 186 23.58 19.18 -1.29
CA PHE A 186 22.74 20.28 -0.82
C PHE A 186 23.10 21.61 -1.51
N ALA A 187 24.39 21.85 -1.73
CA ALA A 187 24.87 23.08 -2.35
C ALA A 187 24.43 23.20 -3.82
N ASP A 188 24.49 22.11 -4.58
CA ASP A 188 24.04 22.11 -5.98
C ASP A 188 22.52 22.18 -6.07
N ALA A 189 21.81 21.52 -5.15
CA ALA A 189 20.35 21.60 -5.09
C ALA A 189 19.83 23.02 -4.81
N ASP A 190 20.52 23.81 -3.97
CA ASP A 190 20.14 25.24 -3.70
C ASP A 190 20.36 26.14 -4.90
N ARG A 191 21.21 25.74 -5.86
CA ARG A 191 21.48 26.48 -7.10
C ARG A 191 20.49 26.18 -8.22
N LEU A 192 19.72 25.10 -8.11
CA LEU A 192 18.73 24.79 -9.14
C LEU A 192 17.65 25.86 -9.19
N ASP A 193 17.37 26.36 -10.40
CA ASP A 193 16.22 27.19 -10.66
C ASP A 193 14.95 26.35 -10.57
N GLY A 194 14.12 26.59 -9.56
CA GLY A 194 12.84 25.96 -9.61
C GLY A 194 12.07 25.86 -8.31
N ALA A 195 10.75 25.80 -8.49
CA ALA A 195 9.76 25.68 -7.44
C ALA A 195 9.62 24.27 -6.85
N ILE A 196 10.41 23.28 -7.32
CA ILE A 196 10.27 21.86 -6.92
C ILE A 196 10.67 21.66 -5.45
N LEU A 197 11.83 22.23 -5.06
CA LEU A 197 12.32 22.19 -3.68
C LEU A 197 12.09 23.52 -2.98
N GLN A 198 11.45 23.47 -1.85
CA GLN A 198 11.26 24.64 -1.02
C GLN A 198 12.52 24.94 -0.22
N ARG A 199 13.06 26.14 -0.37
CA ARG A 199 14.35 26.54 0.22
C ARG A 199 14.41 26.40 1.74
N LYS A 200 13.27 26.57 2.47
CA LYS A 200 13.23 26.37 3.92
C LYS A 200 13.53 24.90 4.30
N ALA A 201 12.89 23.95 3.63
CA ALA A 201 13.11 22.52 3.86
C ALA A 201 14.55 22.11 3.50
N LEU A 202 15.05 22.57 2.34
CA LEU A 202 16.42 22.30 1.89
C LEU A 202 17.47 22.84 2.88
N ARG A 203 17.31 24.10 3.33
CA ARG A 203 18.25 24.73 4.29
C ARG A 203 18.19 24.07 5.65
N HIS A 204 17.02 23.64 6.12
CA HIS A 204 16.89 22.87 7.35
C HIS A 204 17.65 21.56 7.24
N ALA A 205 17.39 20.78 6.19
CA ALA A 205 18.06 19.52 5.92
C ALA A 205 19.60 19.67 5.82
N ALA A 206 20.06 20.71 5.12
CA ALA A 206 21.50 20.99 4.97
C ALA A 206 22.18 21.37 6.30
N ARG A 207 21.51 22.12 7.20
CA ARG A 207 22.06 22.49 8.52
C ARG A 207 22.25 21.29 9.43
N HIS A 208 21.36 20.28 9.30
CA HIS A 208 21.35 19.10 10.15
C HIS A 208 21.96 17.87 9.47
N ASP A 209 22.51 18.06 8.25
CA ASP A 209 23.05 17.00 7.39
C ASP A 209 22.09 15.83 7.22
N TRP A 210 20.80 16.15 7.03
CA TRP A 210 19.73 15.16 6.92
C TRP A 210 19.34 14.93 5.46
N PRO A 211 19.78 13.82 4.82
CA PRO A 211 19.48 13.55 3.42
C PRO A 211 18.01 13.15 3.24
N PHE A 212 17.45 13.50 2.08
CA PHE A 212 16.11 13.14 1.69
C PHE A 212 16.01 12.80 0.20
N GLU A 213 14.90 12.22 -0.20
CA GLU A 213 14.61 11.89 -1.59
C GLU A 213 13.53 12.80 -2.17
N VAL A 214 13.64 13.10 -3.46
CA VAL A 214 12.58 13.73 -4.26
C VAL A 214 12.11 12.73 -5.29
N ALA A 215 10.81 12.44 -5.33
CA ALA A 215 10.22 11.43 -6.18
C ALA A 215 8.81 11.81 -6.64
N ALA A 216 8.25 11.04 -7.56
CA ALA A 216 6.84 11.13 -7.92
C ALA A 216 6.06 9.90 -7.41
N LEU A 217 4.74 10.05 -7.27
CA LEU A 217 3.85 8.92 -7.02
C LEU A 217 4.00 7.85 -8.11
N HIS A 218 3.84 6.60 -7.73
CA HIS A 218 3.97 5.41 -8.61
C HIS A 218 5.33 5.26 -9.31
N ARG A 219 6.37 5.97 -8.84
CA ARG A 219 7.73 5.90 -9.35
C ARG A 219 8.68 5.40 -8.27
N ASP A 220 9.63 4.56 -8.68
CA ASP A 220 10.67 4.04 -7.79
C ASP A 220 11.94 4.89 -7.83
N ASP A 221 12.17 5.48 -8.99
CA ASP A 221 13.26 6.41 -9.20
C ASP A 221 13.02 7.70 -8.41
N ALA A 222 14.11 8.17 -7.82
CA ALA A 222 14.15 9.39 -7.03
C ALA A 222 15.49 10.09 -7.24
N THR A 223 15.54 11.37 -6.90
CA THR A 223 16.80 12.08 -6.69
C THR A 223 17.12 12.10 -5.20
N ARG A 224 18.29 11.60 -4.81
CA ARG A 224 18.80 11.71 -3.45
C ARG A 224 19.45 13.07 -3.25
N VAL A 225 18.90 13.88 -2.36
CA VAL A 225 19.42 15.20 -1.97
C VAL A 225 20.23 15.07 -0.69
N GLY A 226 21.42 15.70 -0.64
CA GLY A 226 22.33 15.57 0.49
C GLY A 226 23.35 14.45 0.30
N ALA A 227 23.60 14.02 -0.93
CA ALA A 227 24.68 13.10 -1.26
C ALA A 227 26.04 13.81 -1.26
N GLU A 228 27.12 13.05 -1.17
CA GLU A 228 28.49 13.57 -1.24
C GLU A 228 28.83 14.10 -2.65
N THR A 229 28.25 13.48 -3.68
CA THR A 229 28.50 13.81 -5.10
C THR A 229 27.20 14.07 -5.86
N THR A 230 27.29 14.93 -6.87
CA THR A 230 26.21 15.19 -7.82
C THR A 230 26.39 14.33 -9.05
N GLU A 231 25.40 13.44 -9.30
CA GLU A 231 25.42 12.49 -10.41
C GLU A 231 24.08 12.45 -11.15
N PHE A 232 24.15 12.26 -12.48
CA PHE A 232 22.95 12.06 -13.28
C PHE A 232 22.52 10.60 -13.30
N SER A 233 21.22 10.37 -13.45
CA SER A 233 20.67 9.05 -13.70
C SER A 233 21.11 8.52 -15.08
N ILE A 234 21.51 7.26 -15.14
CA ILE A 234 22.04 6.63 -16.36
C ILE A 234 20.93 6.34 -17.38
N ASP A 235 19.69 6.09 -16.95
CA ASP A 235 18.55 5.81 -17.85
C ASP A 235 17.22 6.26 -17.26
N ASP A 236 16.62 7.26 -17.84
CA ASP A 236 15.30 7.81 -17.44
C ASP A 236 14.16 7.34 -18.36
N ARG A 237 14.47 6.47 -19.35
CA ARG A 237 13.47 5.87 -20.23
C ARG A 237 12.87 4.64 -19.56
N ALA A 238 12.10 4.85 -18.49
CA ALA A 238 11.34 3.78 -17.85
C ALA A 238 10.43 3.12 -18.89
N GLN A 239 10.79 1.92 -19.31
CA GLN A 239 9.99 1.13 -20.25
C GLN A 239 8.68 0.78 -19.55
N ARG A 240 7.55 1.12 -20.19
CA ARG A 240 6.22 0.78 -19.68
C ARG A 240 6.10 -0.73 -19.57
N LEU A 241 5.60 -1.21 -18.43
CA LEU A 241 5.25 -2.62 -18.28
C LEU A 241 3.94 -2.89 -19.02
N ARG A 242 3.95 -3.79 -20.00
CA ARG A 242 2.79 -4.12 -20.82
C ARG A 242 1.92 -5.15 -20.10
N VAL A 243 0.68 -4.77 -19.78
CA VAL A 243 -0.24 -5.55 -18.94
C VAL A 243 -1.44 -6.02 -19.77
N ALA A 244 -1.71 -7.32 -19.75
CA ALA A 244 -2.98 -7.90 -20.20
C ALA A 244 -3.85 -8.19 -18.95
N LEU A 245 -5.08 -7.66 -18.94
CA LEU A 245 -6.04 -7.84 -17.84
C LEU A 245 -7.10 -8.86 -18.23
N LEU A 246 -7.15 -9.99 -17.53
CA LEU A 246 -8.14 -11.03 -17.72
C LEU A 246 -9.28 -10.86 -16.71
N GLY A 247 -10.42 -10.40 -17.18
CA GLY A 247 -11.59 -10.09 -16.36
C GLY A 247 -11.75 -8.61 -16.04
N PHE A 248 -13.01 -8.11 -16.10
CA PHE A 248 -13.35 -6.73 -15.81
C PHE A 248 -14.57 -6.67 -14.85
N GLY A 249 -14.55 -7.56 -13.87
CA GLY A 249 -15.49 -7.58 -12.74
C GLY A 249 -15.14 -6.50 -11.70
N VAL A 250 -15.57 -6.73 -10.46
CA VAL A 250 -15.36 -5.78 -9.35
C VAL A 250 -13.86 -5.48 -9.14
N VAL A 251 -13.04 -6.52 -9.03
CA VAL A 251 -11.58 -6.40 -8.82
C VAL A 251 -10.88 -5.84 -10.07
N GLY A 252 -11.16 -6.40 -11.26
CA GLY A 252 -10.54 -5.96 -12.50
C GLY A 252 -10.77 -4.48 -12.82
N ARG A 253 -11.95 -3.92 -12.48
CA ARG A 253 -12.21 -2.47 -12.58
C ARG A 253 -11.37 -1.65 -11.60
N GLY A 254 -11.11 -2.18 -10.40
CA GLY A 254 -10.20 -1.55 -9.44
C GLY A 254 -8.78 -1.46 -9.99
N VAL A 255 -8.25 -2.58 -10.50
CA VAL A 255 -6.92 -2.65 -11.12
C VAL A 255 -6.82 -1.73 -12.34
N TRP A 256 -7.84 -1.71 -13.21
CA TRP A 256 -7.91 -0.78 -14.34
C TRP A 256 -7.80 0.68 -13.91
N HIS A 257 -8.49 1.06 -12.81
CA HIS A 257 -8.43 2.41 -12.27
C HIS A 257 -7.01 2.81 -11.88
N HIS A 258 -6.29 1.94 -11.14
CA HIS A 258 -4.90 2.17 -10.76
C HIS A 258 -3.97 2.25 -11.97
N LEU A 259 -4.09 1.32 -12.94
CA LEU A 259 -3.28 1.33 -14.16
C LEU A 259 -3.50 2.60 -14.99
N SER A 260 -4.73 3.11 -15.03
CA SER A 260 -5.09 4.35 -15.74
C SER A 260 -4.55 5.61 -15.04
N ALA A 261 -4.49 5.60 -13.71
CA ALA A 261 -3.96 6.70 -12.90
C ALA A 261 -2.42 6.74 -12.92
N ALA A 262 -1.76 5.58 -13.02
CA ALA A 262 -0.30 5.45 -13.00
C ALA A 262 0.35 5.87 -14.33
N ARG A 263 0.29 7.17 -14.63
CA ARG A 263 0.79 7.75 -15.88
C ARG A 263 2.25 7.42 -16.15
N GLY A 264 2.51 6.73 -17.26
CA GLY A 264 3.87 6.49 -17.79
C GLY A 264 4.55 5.21 -17.31
N GLY A 265 4.01 4.48 -16.31
CA GLY A 265 4.63 3.24 -15.79
C GLY A 265 4.11 1.95 -16.44
N PHE A 266 2.88 1.99 -16.94
CA PHE A 266 2.17 0.82 -17.47
C PHE A 266 1.53 1.13 -18.83
N GLU A 267 1.37 0.07 -19.63
CA GLU A 267 0.61 0.08 -20.87
C GLU A 267 -0.34 -1.12 -20.85
N VAL A 268 -1.66 -0.88 -20.83
CA VAL A 268 -2.62 -1.95 -20.97
C VAL A 268 -2.75 -2.33 -22.44
N VAL A 269 -2.37 -3.56 -22.77
CA VAL A 269 -2.39 -4.06 -24.16
C VAL A 269 -3.68 -4.80 -24.52
N GLY A 270 -4.44 -5.25 -23.52
CA GLY A 270 -5.73 -5.89 -23.73
C GLY A 270 -6.48 -6.15 -22.43
N VAL A 271 -7.82 -6.22 -22.54
CA VAL A 271 -8.74 -6.55 -21.44
C VAL A 271 -9.73 -7.60 -21.92
N SER A 272 -9.72 -8.80 -21.33
CA SER A 272 -10.69 -9.81 -21.69
C SER A 272 -11.99 -9.66 -20.90
N VAL A 273 -13.13 -9.72 -21.60
CA VAL A 273 -14.46 -9.58 -21.03
C VAL A 273 -15.46 -10.48 -21.75
N ARG A 274 -16.45 -11.03 -21.03
CA ARG A 274 -17.50 -11.85 -21.64
C ARG A 274 -18.34 -11.08 -22.66
N SER A 275 -18.58 -9.80 -22.42
CA SER A 275 -19.47 -8.95 -23.24
C SER A 275 -18.79 -7.60 -23.54
N PRO A 276 -17.97 -7.48 -24.58
CA PRO A 276 -17.26 -6.25 -24.93
C PRO A 276 -18.15 -5.02 -25.07
N LYS A 277 -19.34 -5.18 -25.66
CA LYS A 277 -20.30 -4.08 -25.85
C LYS A 277 -20.70 -3.36 -24.54
N ARG A 278 -20.70 -4.07 -23.41
CA ARG A 278 -21.07 -3.50 -22.09
C ARG A 278 -19.96 -2.63 -21.47
N HIS A 279 -18.79 -2.66 -22.04
CA HIS A 279 -17.59 -1.99 -21.48
C HIS A 279 -16.95 -1.00 -22.48
N ALA A 280 -17.58 -0.79 -23.65
CA ALA A 280 -17.06 0.08 -24.69
C ALA A 280 -16.97 1.56 -24.29
N ASP A 281 -17.77 2.00 -23.31
CA ASP A 281 -17.72 3.36 -22.77
C ASP A 281 -16.53 3.58 -21.79
N ALA A 282 -16.10 2.49 -21.13
CA ALA A 282 -15.04 2.54 -20.14
C ALA A 282 -13.66 2.15 -20.69
N ILE A 283 -13.62 1.35 -21.77
CA ILE A 283 -12.39 0.81 -22.36
C ILE A 283 -12.42 1.00 -23.85
N ALA A 284 -11.35 1.54 -24.42
CA ALA A 284 -11.24 1.69 -25.87
C ALA A 284 -11.47 0.35 -26.60
N PRO A 285 -12.33 0.30 -27.64
CA PRO A 285 -12.74 -0.96 -28.28
C PRO A 285 -11.56 -1.83 -28.75
N ARG A 286 -10.44 -1.21 -29.18
CA ARG A 286 -9.23 -1.93 -29.60
C ARG A 286 -8.55 -2.75 -28.49
N LEU A 287 -8.81 -2.44 -27.23
CA LEU A 287 -8.27 -3.16 -26.07
C LEU A 287 -9.20 -4.27 -25.58
N LEU A 288 -10.44 -4.34 -26.07
CA LEU A 288 -11.42 -5.33 -25.63
C LEU A 288 -11.25 -6.65 -26.38
N ALA A 289 -11.01 -7.72 -25.64
CA ALA A 289 -10.95 -9.10 -26.14
C ALA A 289 -12.06 -9.95 -25.52
N ARG A 290 -12.57 -10.95 -26.26
CA ARG A 290 -13.54 -11.94 -25.74
C ARG A 290 -12.87 -13.18 -25.18
N ASP A 291 -11.76 -13.57 -25.79
CA ASP A 291 -11.04 -14.79 -25.45
C ASP A 291 -9.88 -14.49 -24.51
N ALA A 292 -10.03 -14.96 -23.28
CA ALA A 292 -9.01 -14.79 -22.26
C ALA A 292 -7.77 -15.66 -22.53
N LEU A 293 -7.94 -16.84 -23.11
CA LEU A 293 -6.84 -17.74 -23.45
C LEU A 293 -5.98 -17.16 -24.58
N ALA A 294 -6.63 -16.65 -25.62
CA ALA A 294 -5.95 -16.00 -26.72
C ALA A 294 -5.16 -14.77 -26.23
N LEU A 295 -5.79 -13.90 -25.42
CA LEU A 295 -5.12 -12.72 -24.85
C LEU A 295 -3.95 -13.10 -23.94
N ALA A 296 -4.07 -14.15 -23.12
CA ALA A 296 -3.00 -14.64 -22.25
C ALA A 296 -1.81 -15.22 -23.06
N ALA A 297 -2.09 -15.83 -24.22
CA ALA A 297 -1.08 -16.41 -25.10
C ALA A 297 -0.33 -15.37 -25.95
N GLU A 298 -0.86 -14.16 -26.11
CA GLU A 298 -0.25 -13.11 -26.92
C GLU A 298 1.09 -12.64 -26.33
N ARG A 299 2.13 -12.55 -27.17
CA ARG A 299 3.47 -12.06 -26.75
C ARG A 299 3.55 -10.55 -26.58
N SER A 300 2.44 -9.84 -26.77
CA SER A 300 2.38 -8.39 -26.58
C SER A 300 2.43 -7.94 -25.12
N SER A 301 2.08 -8.81 -24.15
CA SER A 301 2.10 -8.50 -22.72
C SER A 301 3.33 -9.07 -22.01
N ASP A 302 3.87 -8.27 -21.08
CA ASP A 302 4.94 -8.65 -20.17
C ASP A 302 4.38 -9.32 -18.91
N VAL A 303 3.17 -8.90 -18.52
CA VAL A 303 2.45 -9.40 -17.35
C VAL A 303 1.00 -9.66 -17.70
N VAL A 304 0.47 -10.75 -17.18
CA VAL A 304 -0.96 -11.09 -17.23
C VAL A 304 -1.53 -10.99 -15.82
N VAL A 305 -2.59 -10.19 -15.68
CA VAL A 305 -3.36 -10.07 -14.44
C VAL A 305 -4.63 -10.88 -14.56
N GLU A 306 -4.79 -11.91 -13.74
CA GLU A 306 -5.96 -12.79 -13.74
C GLU A 306 -6.94 -12.39 -12.63
N THR A 307 -8.15 -12.00 -13.03
CA THR A 307 -9.30 -11.65 -12.18
C THR A 307 -10.60 -12.22 -12.72
N ILE A 308 -10.55 -13.38 -13.44
CA ILE A 308 -11.71 -14.00 -14.08
C ILE A 308 -12.53 -14.74 -13.02
N GLY A 309 -11.84 -15.40 -12.08
CA GLY A 309 -12.43 -16.35 -11.15
C GLY A 309 -12.73 -17.71 -11.78
N GLY A 310 -13.10 -18.69 -10.95
CA GLY A 310 -13.20 -20.09 -11.34
C GLY A 310 -11.83 -20.74 -11.52
N ILE A 311 -11.76 -21.99 -11.97
CA ILE A 311 -10.51 -22.74 -12.04
C ILE A 311 -10.10 -23.04 -13.49
N ASP A 312 -10.97 -23.62 -14.30
CA ASP A 312 -10.58 -24.24 -15.57
C ASP A 312 -9.98 -23.24 -16.57
N VAL A 313 -10.72 -22.18 -16.88
CA VAL A 313 -10.25 -21.13 -17.81
C VAL A 313 -9.07 -20.37 -17.21
N ALA A 314 -9.16 -20.03 -15.92
CA ALA A 314 -8.08 -19.30 -15.23
C ALA A 314 -6.78 -20.12 -15.23
N ARG A 315 -6.83 -21.44 -14.91
CA ARG A 315 -5.67 -22.34 -14.93
C ARG A 315 -5.01 -22.36 -16.31
N SER A 316 -5.81 -22.57 -17.35
CA SER A 316 -5.30 -22.67 -18.72
C SER A 316 -4.66 -21.35 -19.19
N ALA A 317 -5.29 -20.20 -18.88
CA ALA A 317 -4.78 -18.89 -19.21
C ALA A 317 -3.46 -18.57 -18.48
N VAL A 318 -3.43 -18.83 -17.16
CA VAL A 318 -2.25 -18.60 -16.31
C VAL A 318 -1.09 -19.51 -16.73
N ALA A 319 -1.34 -20.82 -16.94
CA ALA A 319 -0.33 -21.76 -17.39
C ALA A 319 0.26 -21.36 -18.75
N GLY A 320 -0.60 -20.96 -19.72
CA GLY A 320 -0.17 -20.50 -21.05
C GLY A 320 0.67 -19.22 -20.98
N ALA A 321 0.29 -18.25 -20.14
CA ALA A 321 1.05 -17.03 -19.93
C ALA A 321 2.44 -17.32 -19.31
N LEU A 322 2.49 -18.13 -18.25
CA LEU A 322 3.74 -18.53 -17.59
C LEU A 322 4.67 -19.29 -18.56
N ALA A 323 4.13 -20.26 -19.29
CA ALA A 323 4.92 -21.08 -20.23
C ALA A 323 5.62 -20.27 -21.32
N ARG A 324 5.04 -19.12 -21.74
CA ARG A 324 5.69 -18.21 -22.70
C ARG A 324 6.66 -17.20 -22.06
N GLY A 325 6.86 -17.24 -20.73
CA GLY A 325 7.74 -16.34 -20.00
C GLY A 325 7.10 -15.02 -19.56
N ALA A 326 5.77 -14.88 -19.62
CA ALA A 326 5.10 -13.72 -19.04
C ALA A 326 4.91 -13.92 -17.54
N ASP A 327 5.15 -12.85 -16.78
CA ASP A 327 4.80 -12.83 -15.35
C ASP A 327 3.28 -12.90 -15.18
N VAL A 328 2.81 -13.45 -14.07
CA VAL A 328 1.37 -13.52 -13.76
C VAL A 328 1.10 -13.00 -12.36
N VAL A 329 0.07 -12.16 -12.23
CA VAL A 329 -0.54 -11.77 -10.96
C VAL A 329 -1.96 -12.29 -10.91
N THR A 330 -2.34 -13.00 -9.85
CA THR A 330 -3.71 -13.53 -9.68
C THR A 330 -4.24 -13.30 -8.26
N ALA A 331 -5.53 -12.99 -8.15
CA ALA A 331 -6.25 -12.95 -6.88
C ALA A 331 -7.06 -14.24 -6.63
N ASN A 332 -6.92 -15.24 -7.50
CA ASN A 332 -7.74 -16.44 -7.50
C ASN A 332 -7.21 -17.48 -6.51
N LYS A 333 -7.69 -17.38 -5.27
CA LYS A 333 -7.32 -18.29 -4.18
C LYS A 333 -7.54 -19.76 -4.54
N ALA A 334 -8.72 -20.10 -5.11
CA ALA A 334 -9.05 -21.49 -5.44
C ALA A 334 -8.08 -22.08 -6.49
N LEU A 335 -7.69 -21.28 -7.48
CA LEU A 335 -6.69 -21.66 -8.47
C LEU A 335 -5.35 -21.98 -7.79
N ILE A 336 -4.89 -21.11 -6.91
CA ILE A 336 -3.57 -21.27 -6.28
C ILE A 336 -3.60 -22.39 -5.21
N ALA A 337 -4.69 -22.56 -4.49
CA ALA A 337 -4.84 -23.67 -3.54
C ALA A 337 -4.77 -25.03 -4.24
N GLY A 338 -5.47 -25.19 -5.36
CA GLY A 338 -5.53 -26.45 -6.11
C GLY A 338 -4.36 -26.71 -7.06
N HIS A 339 -3.84 -25.67 -7.71
CA HIS A 339 -2.87 -25.80 -8.82
C HIS A 339 -1.59 -24.96 -8.64
N GLY A 340 -1.42 -24.30 -7.49
CA GLY A 340 -0.30 -23.37 -7.28
C GLY A 340 1.07 -24.01 -7.43
N LEU A 341 1.27 -25.28 -7.03
CA LEU A 341 2.55 -25.99 -7.19
C LEU A 341 2.87 -26.27 -8.66
N GLU A 342 1.88 -26.71 -9.44
CA GLU A 342 2.01 -26.93 -10.88
C GLU A 342 2.37 -25.61 -11.59
N LEU A 343 1.62 -24.55 -11.32
CA LEU A 343 1.84 -23.23 -11.92
C LEU A 343 3.19 -22.62 -11.51
N ALA A 344 3.62 -22.82 -10.27
CA ALA A 344 4.94 -22.39 -9.80
C ALA A 344 6.09 -23.17 -10.47
N ALA A 345 5.89 -24.44 -10.81
CA ALA A 345 6.85 -25.20 -11.59
C ALA A 345 6.98 -24.63 -13.02
N ILE A 346 5.87 -24.39 -13.72
CA ILE A 346 5.86 -23.77 -15.05
C ILE A 346 6.56 -22.39 -15.00
N ALA A 347 6.26 -21.57 -14.01
CA ALA A 347 6.88 -20.26 -13.83
C ALA A 347 8.40 -20.37 -13.69
N ARG A 348 8.88 -21.30 -12.87
CA ARG A 348 10.31 -21.55 -12.65
C ARG A 348 11.01 -22.00 -13.93
N ASP A 349 10.41 -22.94 -14.65
CA ASP A 349 10.98 -23.52 -15.87
C ASP A 349 11.09 -22.48 -17.02
N SER A 350 10.16 -21.52 -17.06
CA SER A 350 10.14 -20.45 -18.05
C SER A 350 10.86 -19.16 -17.61
N GLY A 351 11.32 -19.07 -16.35
CA GLY A 351 11.89 -17.85 -15.78
C GLY A 351 10.85 -16.75 -15.49
N ALA A 352 9.56 -17.07 -15.57
CA ALA A 352 8.46 -16.17 -15.21
C ALA A 352 8.21 -16.16 -13.70
N ARG A 353 7.47 -15.14 -13.24
CA ARG A 353 7.02 -15.03 -11.84
C ARG A 353 5.52 -15.25 -11.75
N LEU A 354 5.11 -16.01 -10.74
CA LEU A 354 3.71 -16.16 -10.34
C LEU A 354 3.54 -15.49 -8.99
N VAL A 355 2.73 -14.44 -8.92
CA VAL A 355 2.47 -13.67 -7.70
C VAL A 355 0.96 -13.68 -7.42
N TYR A 356 0.61 -13.89 -6.14
CA TYR A 356 -0.77 -14.05 -5.72
C TYR A 356 -1.03 -13.46 -4.32
N SER A 357 -0.39 -12.36 -4.00
CA SER A 357 -0.51 -11.66 -2.71
C SER A 357 -1.97 -11.36 -2.38
N ALA A 358 -2.73 -10.92 -3.36
CA ALA A 358 -4.15 -10.62 -3.22
C ALA A 358 -5.07 -11.83 -2.93
N ALA A 359 -4.56 -13.06 -3.06
CA ALA A 359 -5.34 -14.28 -2.76
C ALA A 359 -5.50 -14.52 -1.25
N VAL A 360 -4.64 -13.95 -0.41
CA VAL A 360 -4.68 -14.09 1.05
C VAL A 360 -4.59 -12.73 1.71
N GLY A 361 -5.53 -12.42 2.61
CA GLY A 361 -5.47 -11.25 3.46
C GLY A 361 -5.98 -9.94 2.83
N GLY A 362 -6.30 -9.91 1.54
CA GLY A 362 -6.72 -8.65 0.89
C GLY A 362 -5.65 -7.57 0.98
N ALA A 363 -5.87 -6.54 1.81
CA ALA A 363 -4.88 -5.49 2.08
C ALA A 363 -3.88 -5.85 3.20
N ALA A 364 -4.12 -6.93 3.97
CA ALA A 364 -3.12 -7.37 4.94
C ALA A 364 -1.96 -8.06 4.21
N PRO A 365 -0.71 -7.55 4.28
CA PRO A 365 0.43 -8.10 3.53
C PRO A 365 0.98 -9.38 4.18
N ILE A 366 0.11 -10.37 4.36
CA ILE A 366 0.40 -11.62 5.12
C ILE A 366 1.39 -12.49 4.38
N LEU A 367 1.20 -12.72 3.06
CA LEU A 367 2.11 -13.57 2.27
C LEU A 367 3.47 -12.92 2.08
N GLU A 368 3.50 -11.62 1.90
CA GLU A 368 4.73 -10.84 1.76
C GLU A 368 5.56 -10.92 3.05
N ARG A 369 4.91 -10.69 4.19
CA ARG A 369 5.59 -10.77 5.48
C ARG A 369 6.05 -12.19 5.81
N ALA A 370 5.22 -13.20 5.53
CA ALA A 370 5.59 -14.60 5.65
C ALA A 370 6.85 -14.94 4.82
N THR A 371 6.89 -14.46 3.57
CA THR A 371 8.03 -14.66 2.67
C THR A 371 9.29 -13.94 3.16
N GLN A 372 9.16 -12.71 3.65
CA GLN A 372 10.28 -11.93 4.21
C GLN A 372 10.87 -12.58 5.47
N LEU A 373 10.03 -13.16 6.33
CA LEU A 373 10.45 -13.79 7.58
C LEU A 373 10.97 -15.22 7.41
N ARG A 374 10.68 -15.87 6.28
CA ARG A 374 11.09 -17.26 6.03
C ARG A 374 12.59 -17.51 6.22
N PRO A 375 13.52 -16.64 5.75
CA PRO A 375 14.96 -16.83 5.99
C PRO A 375 15.34 -16.80 7.46
N SER A 376 14.58 -16.13 8.33
CA SER A 376 14.78 -16.09 9.78
C SER A 376 14.22 -17.33 10.50
N GLY A 377 13.67 -18.31 9.76
CA GLY A 377 13.15 -19.55 10.32
C GLY A 377 11.86 -19.35 11.10
N VAL A 378 10.73 -19.17 10.40
CA VAL A 378 9.41 -19.10 11.05
C VAL A 378 9.09 -20.42 11.72
N VAL A 379 8.77 -20.39 13.02
CA VAL A 379 8.43 -21.58 13.83
C VAL A 379 6.93 -21.71 14.11
N ARG A 380 6.21 -20.58 14.14
CA ARG A 380 4.76 -20.52 14.40
C ARG A 380 4.09 -19.42 13.61
N VAL A 381 2.86 -19.70 13.18
CA VAL A 381 1.91 -18.74 12.61
C VAL A 381 0.58 -18.89 13.34
N GLU A 382 0.00 -17.78 13.75
CA GLU A 382 -1.37 -17.69 14.28
C GLU A 382 -2.08 -16.55 13.59
N ALA A 383 -3.30 -16.79 13.08
CA ALA A 383 -3.98 -15.78 12.27
C ALA A 383 -5.51 -15.85 12.34
N VAL A 384 -6.15 -14.69 12.16
CA VAL A 384 -7.56 -14.56 11.78
C VAL A 384 -7.58 -14.25 10.29
N LEU A 385 -8.01 -15.21 9.46
CA LEU A 385 -7.92 -15.16 7.99
C LEU A 385 -9.28 -15.03 7.29
N ASN A 386 -10.39 -15.03 8.03
CA ASN A 386 -11.72 -14.91 7.47
C ASN A 386 -12.50 -13.78 8.14
N GLY A 387 -12.71 -12.68 7.38
CA GLY A 387 -13.40 -11.48 7.87
C GLY A 387 -14.91 -11.71 8.09
N THR A 388 -15.56 -12.54 7.27
CA THR A 388 -16.99 -12.85 7.40
C THR A 388 -17.28 -13.53 8.74
N THR A 389 -16.58 -14.62 9.04
CA THR A 389 -16.76 -15.36 10.29
C THR A 389 -16.35 -14.53 11.50
N ASN A 390 -15.28 -13.72 11.38
CA ASN A 390 -14.86 -12.82 12.46
C ASN A 390 -15.92 -11.75 12.76
N PHE A 391 -16.55 -11.18 11.72
CA PHE A 391 -17.68 -10.27 11.87
C PHE A 391 -18.86 -10.95 12.57
N MET A 392 -19.25 -12.16 12.13
CA MET A 392 -20.33 -12.93 12.72
C MET A 392 -20.09 -13.25 14.20
N LEU A 393 -18.87 -13.66 14.57
CA LEU A 393 -18.48 -13.90 15.96
C LEU A 393 -18.60 -12.62 16.81
N SER A 394 -18.19 -11.48 16.26
CA SER A 394 -18.30 -10.18 16.96
C SER A 394 -19.76 -9.77 17.16
N ALA A 395 -20.63 -9.95 16.16
CA ALA A 395 -22.06 -9.66 16.24
C ALA A 395 -22.76 -10.58 17.26
N GLN A 396 -22.46 -11.88 17.24
CA GLN A 396 -23.02 -12.86 18.20
C GLN A 396 -22.55 -12.57 19.62
N ALA A 397 -21.30 -12.21 19.83
CA ALA A 397 -20.78 -11.79 21.14
C ALA A 397 -21.47 -10.52 21.68
N SER A 398 -22.05 -9.70 20.78
CA SER A 398 -22.87 -8.53 21.11
C SER A 398 -24.37 -8.86 21.27
N GLY A 399 -24.76 -10.14 21.16
CA GLY A 399 -26.12 -10.62 21.39
C GLY A 399 -26.95 -10.92 20.13
N ALA A 400 -26.39 -10.79 18.94
CA ALA A 400 -27.09 -11.19 17.71
C ALA A 400 -27.22 -12.72 17.61
N SER A 401 -28.31 -13.21 17.03
CA SER A 401 -28.39 -14.62 16.66
C SER A 401 -27.45 -14.95 15.51
N PHE A 402 -27.16 -16.24 15.29
CA PHE A 402 -26.35 -16.68 14.14
C PHE A 402 -26.96 -16.19 12.80
N ASP A 403 -28.28 -16.32 12.66
CA ASP A 403 -28.98 -15.97 11.42
C ASP A 403 -29.03 -14.44 11.20
N ASP A 404 -29.21 -13.66 12.26
CA ASP A 404 -29.17 -12.19 12.18
C ASP A 404 -27.75 -11.70 11.83
N ALA A 405 -26.71 -12.26 12.46
CA ALA A 405 -25.33 -11.93 12.16
C ALA A 405 -24.96 -12.27 10.72
N LEU A 406 -25.44 -13.40 10.18
CA LEU A 406 -25.24 -13.78 8.78
C LEU A 406 -25.99 -12.84 7.83
N ALA A 407 -27.25 -12.53 8.11
CA ALA A 407 -28.05 -11.63 7.30
C ALA A 407 -27.44 -10.22 7.25
N GLU A 408 -26.92 -9.73 8.37
CA GLU A 408 -26.22 -8.46 8.45
C GLU A 408 -24.91 -8.49 7.64
N ALA A 409 -24.11 -9.56 7.76
CA ALA A 409 -22.89 -9.73 6.97
C ALA A 409 -23.19 -9.73 5.46
N GLN A 410 -24.27 -10.35 5.02
CA GLN A 410 -24.72 -10.35 3.62
C GLN A 410 -25.21 -8.96 3.17
N ALA A 411 -25.97 -8.27 4.00
CA ALA A 411 -26.48 -6.93 3.71
C ALA A 411 -25.34 -5.90 3.56
N LEU A 412 -24.28 -6.05 4.37
CA LEU A 412 -23.07 -5.22 4.31
C LEU A 412 -22.08 -5.66 3.20
N GLY A 413 -22.37 -6.79 2.51
CA GLY A 413 -21.50 -7.31 1.45
C GLY A 413 -20.22 -7.99 1.94
N PHE A 414 -20.17 -8.40 3.21
CA PHE A 414 -19.06 -9.16 3.80
C PHE A 414 -19.19 -10.65 3.54
N ALA A 415 -20.43 -11.17 3.42
CA ALA A 415 -20.72 -12.54 3.04
C ALA A 415 -21.36 -12.59 1.64
N GLU A 416 -21.01 -13.60 0.86
CA GLU A 416 -21.66 -13.91 -0.41
C GLU A 416 -23.02 -14.60 -0.17
N SER A 417 -23.79 -14.83 -1.25
CA SER A 417 -25.07 -15.55 -1.16
C SER A 417 -24.91 -16.99 -0.67
N ASP A 418 -23.77 -17.63 -0.98
CA ASP A 418 -23.37 -18.91 -0.41
C ASP A 418 -22.15 -18.71 0.51
N PRO A 419 -22.37 -18.60 1.83
CA PRO A 419 -21.32 -18.34 2.81
C PRO A 419 -20.69 -19.64 3.36
N THR A 420 -20.97 -20.79 2.78
CA THR A 420 -20.60 -22.11 3.33
C THR A 420 -19.12 -22.21 3.63
N ALA A 421 -18.26 -21.79 2.70
CA ALA A 421 -16.80 -21.86 2.89
C ALA A 421 -16.26 -20.94 3.98
N ASP A 422 -16.95 -19.81 4.24
CA ASP A 422 -16.61 -18.92 5.36
C ASP A 422 -16.99 -19.57 6.69
N ILE A 423 -18.20 -20.16 6.76
CA ILE A 423 -18.77 -20.72 7.99
C ILE A 423 -18.10 -22.03 8.38
N ASP A 424 -17.86 -22.93 7.43
CA ASP A 424 -17.23 -24.23 7.71
C ASP A 424 -15.71 -24.15 7.95
N GLY A 425 -15.10 -22.97 7.70
CA GLY A 425 -13.69 -22.71 7.91
C GLY A 425 -12.79 -23.15 6.76
N SER A 426 -13.32 -23.68 5.67
CA SER A 426 -12.53 -24.14 4.52
C SER A 426 -11.82 -22.98 3.81
N ASP A 427 -12.43 -21.79 3.74
CA ASP A 427 -11.77 -20.57 3.25
C ASP A 427 -10.52 -20.21 4.05
N ALA A 428 -10.62 -20.23 5.38
CA ALA A 428 -9.48 -19.96 6.25
C ALA A 428 -8.40 -21.04 6.14
N ALA A 429 -8.78 -22.31 5.95
CA ALA A 429 -7.84 -23.41 5.75
C ALA A 429 -7.08 -23.29 4.43
N ASP A 430 -7.73 -22.92 3.33
CA ASP A 430 -7.07 -22.67 2.05
C ASP A 430 -6.07 -21.53 2.16
N LYS A 431 -6.45 -20.43 2.83
CA LYS A 431 -5.55 -19.31 3.08
C LYS A 431 -4.37 -19.72 3.95
N LEU A 432 -4.61 -20.48 5.04
CA LEU A 432 -3.55 -20.99 5.90
C LEU A 432 -2.54 -21.85 5.13
N ARG A 433 -2.98 -22.68 4.20
CA ARG A 433 -2.09 -23.46 3.32
C ARG A 433 -1.15 -22.57 2.54
N LEU A 434 -1.63 -21.48 1.97
CA LEU A 434 -0.81 -20.52 1.24
C LEU A 434 0.17 -19.79 2.16
N VAL A 435 -0.26 -19.43 3.37
CA VAL A 435 0.62 -18.84 4.40
C VAL A 435 1.72 -19.83 4.80
N CYS A 436 1.39 -21.13 4.97
CA CYS A 436 2.38 -22.16 5.26
C CYS A 436 3.44 -22.27 4.17
N ARG A 437 3.04 -22.27 2.90
CA ARG A 437 3.99 -22.26 1.77
C ARG A 437 4.93 -21.06 1.80
N ALA A 438 4.39 -19.87 2.10
CA ALA A 438 5.18 -18.66 2.17
C ALA A 438 6.12 -18.65 3.39
N ALA A 439 5.62 -18.98 4.58
CA ALA A 439 6.35 -18.88 5.85
C ALA A 439 7.35 -20.04 6.06
N PHE A 440 6.91 -21.27 5.79
CA PHE A 440 7.69 -22.49 6.09
C PHE A 440 8.32 -23.12 4.84
N GLY A 441 7.87 -22.76 3.64
CA GLY A 441 8.27 -23.40 2.39
C GLY A 441 7.71 -24.81 2.21
N ALA A 442 6.70 -25.17 2.97
CA ALA A 442 6.08 -26.49 3.00
C ALA A 442 4.56 -26.40 3.13
N ASP A 443 3.86 -27.41 2.63
CA ASP A 443 2.43 -27.60 2.88
C ASP A 443 2.24 -28.50 4.10
N PRO A 444 1.27 -28.19 4.99
CA PRO A 444 0.86 -29.14 6.00
C PRO A 444 0.21 -30.37 5.33
N SER A 445 0.56 -31.58 5.78
CA SER A 445 -0.01 -32.82 5.26
C SER A 445 -1.52 -32.87 5.43
N ARG A 446 -2.03 -32.29 6.53
CA ARG A 446 -3.45 -32.13 6.85
C ARG A 446 -3.68 -30.86 7.63
N ILE A 447 -4.81 -30.19 7.38
CA ILE A 447 -5.33 -29.11 8.22
C ILE A 447 -6.58 -29.63 8.93
N LYS A 448 -6.56 -29.60 10.27
CA LYS A 448 -7.77 -29.92 11.05
C LYS A 448 -8.68 -28.69 11.01
N VAL A 449 -9.90 -28.83 10.48
CA VAL A 449 -10.84 -27.72 10.33
C VAL A 449 -12.06 -27.95 11.22
N SER A 450 -12.45 -26.89 11.94
CA SER A 450 -13.68 -26.81 12.71
C SER A 450 -14.25 -25.41 12.53
N GLY A 451 -15.34 -25.30 11.79
CA GLY A 451 -15.98 -24.03 11.48
C GLY A 451 -16.83 -23.48 12.63
N LEU A 452 -17.57 -22.41 12.34
CA LEU A 452 -18.50 -21.79 13.25
C LEU A 452 -19.81 -22.61 13.28
N ALA A 453 -20.12 -23.18 14.45
CA ALA A 453 -21.34 -23.99 14.61
C ALA A 453 -22.52 -23.13 15.10
N ARG A 454 -23.74 -23.49 14.63
CA ARG A 454 -24.99 -22.91 15.13
C ARG A 454 -25.26 -23.33 16.58
N GLY A 455 -25.84 -22.43 17.38
CA GLY A 455 -26.27 -22.74 18.74
C GLY A 455 -25.14 -22.82 19.77
N VAL A 456 -23.93 -22.44 19.40
CA VAL A 456 -22.81 -22.30 20.34
C VAL A 456 -22.84 -20.90 20.95
N GLU A 457 -22.65 -20.81 22.26
CA GLU A 457 -22.49 -19.53 22.95
C GLU A 457 -21.16 -18.89 22.58
N VAL A 458 -21.22 -17.68 22.03
CA VAL A 458 -20.05 -16.91 21.58
C VAL A 458 -19.78 -15.77 22.54
N SER A 459 -18.51 -15.55 22.87
CA SER A 459 -18.07 -14.42 23.69
C SER A 459 -17.08 -13.51 22.95
N THR A 460 -16.83 -12.34 23.53
CA THR A 460 -15.98 -11.28 22.92
C THR A 460 -14.55 -11.72 22.61
N GLY A 461 -14.05 -12.77 23.29
CA GLY A 461 -12.72 -13.34 23.07
C GLY A 461 -12.67 -14.43 22.00
N ASP A 462 -13.80 -14.83 21.41
CA ASP A 462 -13.83 -15.93 20.44
C ASP A 462 -13.43 -15.45 19.04
N ARG A 463 -12.53 -16.20 18.39
CA ARG A 463 -12.05 -15.95 17.03
C ARG A 463 -11.95 -17.26 16.26
N LEU A 464 -12.17 -17.21 14.95
CA LEU A 464 -11.79 -18.32 14.05
C LEU A 464 -10.27 -18.24 13.83
N VAL A 465 -9.52 -19.03 14.59
CA VAL A 465 -8.06 -19.00 14.58
C VAL A 465 -7.51 -20.06 13.63
N ALA A 466 -6.62 -19.63 12.74
CA ALA A 466 -5.80 -20.48 11.88
C ALA A 466 -4.40 -20.56 12.49
N ARG A 467 -3.91 -21.77 12.77
CA ARG A 467 -2.60 -22.02 13.41
C ARG A 467 -1.76 -22.97 12.56
N ALA A 468 -0.46 -22.71 12.50
CA ALA A 468 0.51 -23.66 11.97
C ALA A 468 1.83 -23.57 12.75
N ALA A 469 2.43 -24.71 13.06
CA ALA A 469 3.71 -24.79 13.73
C ALA A 469 4.43 -26.10 13.42
N TRP A 470 5.77 -26.11 13.49
CA TRP A 470 6.56 -27.34 13.47
C TRP A 470 6.39 -28.09 14.78
N SER A 471 6.07 -29.37 14.71
CA SER A 471 5.98 -30.28 15.86
C SER A 471 6.50 -31.66 15.49
N GLY A 472 7.55 -32.11 16.15
CA GLY A 472 8.14 -33.44 15.89
C GLY A 472 8.66 -33.67 14.46
N GLY A 473 8.99 -32.62 13.73
CA GLY A 473 9.42 -32.68 12.32
C GLY A 473 8.30 -32.55 11.31
N ASP A 474 7.05 -32.55 11.73
CA ASP A 474 5.87 -32.35 10.89
C ASP A 474 5.32 -30.92 11.03
N LEU A 475 4.82 -30.36 9.93
CA LEU A 475 4.07 -29.11 9.96
C LEU A 475 2.60 -29.40 10.31
N VAL A 476 2.23 -29.09 11.55
CA VAL A 476 0.87 -29.26 12.07
C VAL A 476 0.06 -28.00 11.86
N ALA A 477 -1.16 -28.13 11.36
CA ALA A 477 -2.04 -26.99 11.08
C ALA A 477 -3.50 -27.25 11.49
N SER A 478 -4.17 -26.20 11.97
CA SER A 478 -5.58 -26.24 12.35
C SER A 478 -6.28 -24.90 12.08
N VAL A 479 -7.58 -24.98 11.89
CA VAL A 479 -8.52 -23.84 11.85
C VAL A 479 -9.68 -24.19 12.76
N GLY A 480 -10.02 -23.30 13.70
CA GLY A 480 -11.13 -23.52 14.60
C GLY A 480 -11.52 -22.28 15.41
N VAL A 481 -12.74 -22.26 15.93
CA VAL A 481 -13.16 -21.20 16.86
C VAL A 481 -12.51 -21.48 18.22
N GLU A 482 -11.76 -20.50 18.70
CA GLU A 482 -11.03 -20.58 19.96
C GLU A 482 -11.32 -19.32 20.80
N ARG A 483 -11.43 -19.51 22.10
CA ARG A 483 -11.46 -18.41 23.06
C ARG A 483 -10.03 -17.99 23.41
N LEU A 484 -9.72 -16.75 23.09
CA LEU A 484 -8.39 -16.17 23.33
C LEU A 484 -8.33 -15.49 24.69
N GLU A 485 -7.18 -15.61 25.34
CA GLU A 485 -6.93 -14.94 26.61
C GLU A 485 -6.82 -13.42 26.45
N PRO A 486 -7.21 -12.61 27.44
CA PRO A 486 -7.03 -11.16 27.42
C PRO A 486 -5.58 -10.78 27.13
N GLY A 487 -5.37 -9.85 26.21
CA GLY A 487 -4.04 -9.41 25.77
C GLY A 487 -3.44 -10.21 24.62
N HIS A 488 -4.13 -11.24 24.10
CA HIS A 488 -3.69 -11.94 22.91
C HIS A 488 -3.80 -11.05 21.66
N ALA A 489 -2.74 -10.94 20.85
CA ALA A 489 -2.68 -10.01 19.72
C ALA A 489 -3.82 -10.21 18.70
N LEU A 490 -4.30 -11.44 18.49
CA LEU A 490 -5.42 -11.71 17.58
C LEU A 490 -6.76 -11.12 18.05
N LEU A 491 -6.88 -10.65 19.28
CA LEU A 491 -8.08 -9.95 19.75
C LEU A 491 -8.26 -8.59 19.08
N ASP A 492 -7.18 -8.01 18.54
CA ASP A 492 -7.22 -6.75 17.78
C ASP A 492 -7.85 -6.91 16.39
N ALA A 493 -8.09 -8.14 15.94
CA ALA A 493 -8.85 -8.41 14.73
C ALA A 493 -10.36 -8.21 14.98
N HIS A 494 -10.85 -7.00 14.72
CA HIS A 494 -12.26 -6.65 14.87
C HIS A 494 -13.01 -6.64 13.53
N GLY A 495 -14.30 -7.04 13.52
CA GLY A 495 -15.15 -7.01 12.32
C GLY A 495 -14.53 -7.79 11.16
N VAL A 496 -14.28 -7.14 10.04
CA VAL A 496 -13.73 -7.76 8.81
C VAL A 496 -12.21 -7.77 8.71
N TRP A 497 -11.51 -7.39 9.78
CA TRP A 497 -10.06 -7.34 9.79
C TRP A 497 -9.44 -8.73 9.86
N ASN A 498 -8.45 -8.97 9.01
CA ASN A 498 -7.52 -10.08 9.12
C ASN A 498 -6.29 -9.64 9.92
N LEU A 499 -5.72 -10.58 10.66
CA LEU A 499 -4.50 -10.37 11.43
C LEU A 499 -3.70 -11.66 11.44
N ALA A 500 -2.38 -11.57 11.27
CA ALA A 500 -1.48 -12.70 11.38
C ALA A 500 -0.28 -12.35 12.28
N CYS A 501 0.03 -13.26 13.18
CA CYS A 501 1.20 -13.22 14.04
C CYS A 501 2.19 -14.29 13.60
N PHE A 502 3.44 -13.91 13.41
CA PHE A 502 4.56 -14.80 13.07
C PHE A 502 5.55 -14.81 14.23
N GLU A 503 6.07 -15.97 14.55
CA GLU A 503 7.16 -16.16 15.51
C GLU A 503 8.33 -16.85 14.81
N THR A 504 9.53 -16.29 14.93
CA THR A 504 10.75 -16.82 14.33
C THR A 504 11.59 -17.56 15.34
N ALA A 505 12.57 -18.35 14.87
CA ALA A 505 13.39 -19.21 15.70
C ALA A 505 14.24 -18.46 16.75
N ASP A 506 14.54 -17.18 16.52
CA ASP A 506 15.20 -16.29 17.46
C ASP A 506 14.25 -15.63 18.48
N GLY A 507 12.96 -16.01 18.44
CA GLY A 507 11.92 -15.48 19.34
C GLY A 507 11.36 -14.13 18.93
N ALA A 508 11.76 -13.57 17.79
CA ALA A 508 11.16 -12.34 17.29
C ALA A 508 9.71 -12.58 16.85
N ARG A 509 8.86 -11.56 17.07
CA ARG A 509 7.45 -11.59 16.69
C ARG A 509 7.14 -10.48 15.71
N ALA A 510 6.34 -10.80 14.70
CA ALA A 510 5.81 -9.84 13.74
C ALA A 510 4.29 -9.97 13.66
N VAL A 511 3.61 -8.85 13.64
CA VAL A 511 2.15 -8.76 13.51
C VAL A 511 1.84 -8.02 12.22
N VAL A 512 0.88 -8.54 11.46
CA VAL A 512 0.41 -7.95 10.21
C VAL A 512 -1.10 -7.90 10.26
N ARG A 513 -1.68 -6.79 9.85
CA ARG A 513 -3.14 -6.58 9.85
C ARG A 513 -3.60 -5.84 8.61
N GLY A 514 -4.89 -5.95 8.29
CA GLY A 514 -5.54 -5.27 7.19
C GLY A 514 -6.92 -5.85 6.91
N LYS A 515 -7.75 -5.14 6.14
CA LYS A 515 -9.07 -5.68 5.76
C LYS A 515 -8.90 -6.86 4.80
N GLY A 516 -9.54 -7.99 5.14
CA GLY A 516 -9.29 -9.30 4.53
C GLY A 516 -9.89 -9.49 3.15
N ALA A 517 -10.89 -8.70 2.76
CA ALA A 517 -11.60 -8.83 1.49
C ALA A 517 -12.19 -7.49 1.05
N GLY A 518 -12.60 -7.43 -0.23
CA GLY A 518 -13.25 -6.28 -0.82
C GLY A 518 -12.58 -5.80 -2.11
N ARG A 519 -13.33 -5.03 -2.91
CA ARG A 519 -12.88 -4.51 -4.20
C ARG A 519 -11.57 -3.74 -4.11
N PHE A 520 -11.51 -2.80 -3.17
CA PHE A 520 -10.38 -1.88 -3.03
C PHE A 520 -9.14 -2.59 -2.46
N PRO A 521 -9.22 -3.31 -1.33
CA PRO A 521 -8.08 -4.04 -0.78
C PRO A 521 -7.42 -5.00 -1.77
N THR A 522 -8.23 -5.77 -2.51
CA THR A 522 -7.71 -6.73 -3.50
C THR A 522 -7.06 -6.03 -4.69
N ALA A 523 -7.64 -4.93 -5.20
CA ALA A 523 -7.07 -4.17 -6.30
C ALA A 523 -5.76 -3.47 -5.92
N GLU A 524 -5.65 -2.95 -4.69
CA GLU A 524 -4.42 -2.38 -4.13
C GLU A 524 -3.29 -3.41 -4.09
N SER A 525 -3.57 -4.61 -3.59
CA SER A 525 -2.60 -5.70 -3.53
C SER A 525 -2.09 -6.10 -4.92
N ILE A 526 -3.00 -6.29 -5.90
CA ILE A 526 -2.62 -6.59 -7.29
C ILE A 526 -1.77 -5.48 -7.89
N PHE A 527 -2.13 -4.22 -7.69
CA PHE A 527 -1.39 -3.10 -8.25
C PHE A 527 -0.01 -2.97 -7.62
N SER A 528 0.13 -3.24 -6.33
CA SER A 528 1.42 -3.33 -5.65
C SER A 528 2.30 -4.44 -6.22
N ASP A 529 1.73 -5.62 -6.50
CA ASP A 529 2.47 -6.71 -7.17
C ASP A 529 2.99 -6.28 -8.54
N LEU A 530 2.20 -5.52 -9.32
CA LEU A 530 2.62 -4.99 -10.62
C LEU A 530 3.77 -3.98 -10.49
N LEU A 531 3.75 -3.13 -9.49
CA LEU A 531 4.85 -2.20 -9.22
C LEU A 531 6.13 -2.94 -8.83
N ASP A 532 6.03 -3.95 -7.97
CA ASP A 532 7.18 -4.77 -7.58
C ASP A 532 7.78 -5.52 -8.78
N MET A 533 6.95 -6.01 -9.69
CA MET A 533 7.40 -6.61 -10.94
C MET A 533 8.13 -5.61 -11.83
N ARG A 534 7.63 -4.38 -11.94
CA ARG A 534 8.28 -3.32 -12.71
C ARG A 534 9.65 -2.98 -12.13
N ARG A 535 9.76 -2.85 -10.80
CA ARG A 535 11.03 -2.59 -10.09
C ARG A 535 12.06 -3.67 -10.36
N ALA A 536 11.68 -4.93 -10.17
CA ALA A 536 12.58 -6.05 -10.36
C ALA A 536 13.13 -6.11 -11.80
N ARG A 537 12.32 -5.80 -12.81
CA ARG A 537 12.77 -5.71 -14.21
C ARG A 537 13.74 -4.56 -14.45
N SER A 538 13.51 -3.41 -13.83
CA SER A 538 14.42 -2.26 -13.91
C SER A 538 15.76 -2.55 -13.24
N ALA A 539 15.77 -3.20 -12.08
CA ALA A 539 16.99 -3.54 -11.33
C ALA A 539 17.88 -4.58 -12.07
N VAL A 540 17.28 -5.56 -12.73
CA VAL A 540 18.03 -6.58 -13.52
C VAL A 540 18.75 -5.92 -14.71
N ARG A 541 18.11 -4.97 -15.38
CA ARG A 541 18.71 -4.24 -16.52
C ARG A 541 19.81 -3.28 -16.07
N GLY A 542 19.67 -2.58 -14.95
CA GLY A 542 20.71 -1.72 -14.40
C GLY A 542 22.00 -2.50 -14.11
N LYS A 543 21.90 -3.73 -13.59
CA LYS A 543 23.06 -4.61 -13.39
C LYS A 543 23.66 -5.12 -14.72
N ALA A 544 22.85 -5.41 -15.73
CA ALA A 544 23.33 -5.86 -17.04
C ALA A 544 24.09 -4.74 -17.78
N VAL A 545 23.65 -3.49 -17.71
CA VAL A 545 24.34 -2.34 -18.30
C VAL A 545 25.67 -2.05 -17.58
N SER A 546 25.75 -2.24 -16.26
CA SER A 546 26.99 -2.08 -15.48
C SER A 546 28.05 -3.15 -15.82
N LEU A 547 27.65 -4.35 -16.25
CA LEU A 547 28.58 -5.42 -16.63
C LEU A 547 29.11 -5.26 -18.07
N VAL A 548 28.44 -4.52 -18.94
CA VAL A 548 28.87 -4.26 -20.34
C VAL A 548 29.74 -3.01 -20.42
N GLY A 549 29.66 -2.09 -19.45
CA GLY A 549 30.47 -0.86 -19.40
C GLY A 549 31.89 -1.01 -18.80
N GLY A 550 32.28 -2.19 -18.37
CA GLY A 550 33.55 -2.48 -17.69
C GLY A 550 34.65 -3.08 -18.59
N ALA A 551 34.52 -3.02 -19.90
CA ALA A 551 35.55 -3.48 -20.85
C ALA A 551 35.80 -2.42 -21.91
N SER A 552 36.58 -1.36 -21.56
CA SER A 552 37.36 -0.55 -22.47
C SER A 552 38.40 0.22 -21.68
#